data_7463fe8f97d00dad15338f61059a2a26
#
_entry.id   7463fe8f97d00dad15338f61059a2a26
#
_cell.length_a   1.000
_cell.length_b   1.000
_cell.length_c   1.000
_cell.angle_alpha   90.00
_cell.angle_beta   90.00
_cell.angle_gamma   90.00
#
_symmetry.space_group_name_H-M   'P 1'
#
loop_
_entity.id
_entity.type
_entity.pdbx_description
1 polymer ?
#
loop_
_entity_poly.entity_id
_entity_poly.type
_entity_poly.pdbx_seq_one_letter_code
_entity_poly.pdbx_strand_id
1 'polypeptide(L)'
;MKKFVLLLSLALMAEPLWAQDFEWRPDRRKDQFPTEQAHLVIPLPYSYPGIGDGVFLIGNVSNIAGTTMDGALISIVGDVGGSVFQADEIPLIENHLLLHVFLQDINRAVVNNYQFRGMDASREFNLLDVSSADQKRVQLKYTVQDRRLNFFVDYQENSFALDAIRDSDGNVIQQLAQPFRSSGRNTLLGFNLDFTDDYLDPRRGFRFEMTYSDKPPSSDDDPDFYTLDFSALVYIPYLSNDVLVLHYYQSDAHVRRAGNTDPASIRAELDLQCDAADIRCLSAEQQLVGNTINERLHGSANSLGGLDRLRSYPDGRFEGGHMAFIGAEYRWNMEDEQTPFDLLFWKDVTTSKQIALFAEVGTVAETSGRIWDEYRTSLGVGFRLVTASGSVYRADIAYGDEGSETAVFFFYPWK
;
A
#
# COMPACT_ATOMS: atom_id res chain seq x y z
N MET A 1 -23.38 -8.64 3.55
CA MET A 1 -22.54 -9.74 3.08
C MET A 1 -23.30 -10.75 2.20
N LYS A 2 -24.30 -11.51 2.66
CA LYS A 2 -24.99 -12.52 1.81
C LYS A 2 -25.59 -11.98 0.50
N LYS A 3 -26.09 -10.75 0.45
CA LYS A 3 -26.64 -10.12 -0.77
C LYS A 3 -25.57 -9.63 -1.75
N PHE A 4 -24.37 -9.30 -1.28
CA PHE A 4 -23.24 -8.85 -2.11
C PHE A 4 -22.55 -10.03 -2.79
N VAL A 5 -22.39 -11.16 -2.08
CA VAL A 5 -21.86 -12.40 -2.66
C VAL A 5 -22.80 -12.94 -3.75
N LEU A 6 -24.11 -12.76 -3.59
CA LEU A 6 -25.09 -13.17 -4.60
C LEU A 6 -25.02 -12.28 -5.86
N LEU A 7 -24.76 -10.98 -5.73
CA LEU A 7 -24.57 -10.07 -6.87
C LEU A 7 -23.26 -10.35 -7.63
N LEU A 8 -22.18 -10.67 -6.92
CA LEU A 8 -20.93 -11.06 -7.54
C LEU A 8 -21.03 -12.42 -8.24
N SER A 9 -21.73 -13.41 -7.64
CA SER A 9 -21.97 -14.70 -8.26
C SER A 9 -22.91 -14.62 -9.48
N LEU A 10 -23.86 -13.68 -9.50
CA LEU A 10 -24.71 -13.41 -10.66
C LEU A 10 -23.93 -12.70 -11.78
N ALA A 11 -23.01 -11.80 -11.45
CA ALA A 11 -22.13 -11.18 -12.44
C ALA A 11 -21.12 -12.17 -13.05
N LEU A 12 -20.68 -13.16 -12.27
CA LEU A 12 -19.77 -14.22 -12.73
C LEU A 12 -20.47 -15.30 -13.57
N MET A 13 -21.80 -15.43 -13.48
CA MET A 13 -22.58 -16.41 -14.25
C MET A 13 -23.29 -15.80 -15.47
N ALA A 14 -23.25 -14.49 -15.66
CA ALA A 14 -23.74 -13.88 -16.88
C ALA A 14 -22.81 -14.24 -18.03
N GLU A 15 -23.20 -15.21 -18.84
CA GLU A 15 -22.58 -15.38 -20.17
C GLU A 15 -22.59 -14.03 -20.90
N PRO A 16 -21.51 -13.66 -21.64
CA PRO A 16 -21.37 -12.33 -22.19
C PRO A 16 -22.33 -12.10 -23.37
N LEU A 17 -23.59 -11.77 -23.04
CA LEU A 17 -24.55 -11.28 -24.04
C LEU A 17 -24.17 -9.91 -24.63
N TRP A 18 -23.07 -9.29 -24.17
CA TRP A 18 -22.63 -7.93 -24.52
C TRP A 18 -21.23 -7.88 -25.16
N ALA A 19 -20.58 -9.01 -25.38
CA ALA A 19 -19.16 -9.07 -25.76
C ALA A 19 -18.89 -9.09 -27.28
N GLN A 20 -19.85 -8.74 -28.09
CA GLN A 20 -19.63 -8.63 -29.54
C GLN A 20 -19.48 -7.16 -29.91
N ASP A 21 -18.30 -6.66 -30.17
CA ASP A 21 -17.92 -5.39 -30.78
C ASP A 21 -17.49 -4.21 -29.87
N PHE A 22 -17.08 -4.42 -28.61
CA PHE A 22 -16.52 -3.31 -27.83
C PHE A 22 -15.02 -3.51 -27.56
N GLU A 23 -14.21 -2.57 -28.01
CA GLU A 23 -12.78 -2.47 -27.67
C GLU A 23 -12.62 -1.82 -26.25
N TRP A 24 -12.84 -2.59 -25.19
CA TRP A 24 -12.74 -2.14 -23.81
C TRP A 24 -11.30 -1.95 -23.31
N ARG A 25 -10.30 -2.12 -24.19
CA ARG A 25 -8.90 -2.21 -23.80
C ARG A 25 -8.07 -1.12 -24.46
N PRO A 26 -7.11 -0.55 -23.72
CA PRO A 26 -6.18 0.38 -24.32
C PRO A 26 -5.22 -0.34 -25.29
N ASP A 27 -4.86 0.31 -26.39
CA ASP A 27 -3.91 -0.20 -27.38
C ASP A 27 -2.52 -0.49 -26.80
N ARG A 28 -2.19 0.07 -25.64
CA ARG A 28 -0.91 -0.11 -24.95
C ARG A 28 -0.79 -1.41 -24.14
N ARG A 29 -1.67 -2.36 -24.32
CA ARG A 29 -1.57 -3.67 -23.69
C ARG A 29 -0.66 -4.57 -24.48
N LYS A 30 0.39 -5.13 -23.86
CA LYS A 30 1.27 -6.10 -24.50
C LYS A 30 0.54 -7.40 -24.81
N ASP A 31 0.85 -8.00 -25.95
CA ASP A 31 0.25 -9.25 -26.44
C ASP A 31 0.63 -10.48 -25.60
N GLN A 32 1.64 -10.37 -24.73
CA GLN A 32 2.10 -11.48 -23.87
C GLN A 32 1.06 -11.92 -22.84
N PHE A 33 0.11 -11.06 -22.50
CA PHE A 33 -0.96 -11.39 -21.56
C PHE A 33 -2.28 -11.55 -22.31
N PRO A 34 -2.99 -12.67 -22.13
CA PRO A 34 -4.26 -12.88 -22.79
C PRO A 34 -5.27 -11.83 -22.36
N THR A 35 -6.16 -11.54 -23.27
CA THR A 35 -7.26 -10.59 -23.09
C THR A 35 -8.55 -11.32 -22.71
N GLU A 36 -8.52 -12.63 -22.62
CA GLU A 36 -9.63 -13.48 -22.22
C GLU A 36 -9.77 -13.50 -20.70
N GLN A 37 -10.95 -13.89 -20.24
CA GLN A 37 -11.20 -14.02 -18.81
C GLN A 37 -10.37 -15.17 -18.24
N ALA A 38 -9.53 -14.86 -17.24
CA ALA A 38 -8.76 -15.84 -16.51
C ALA A 38 -9.16 -15.86 -15.02
N HIS A 39 -8.97 -17.00 -14.35
CA HIS A 39 -9.17 -17.09 -12.91
C HIS A 39 -8.07 -17.90 -12.25
N LEU A 40 -7.76 -17.51 -11.02
CA LEU A 40 -6.69 -18.07 -10.23
C LEU A 40 -7.13 -18.17 -8.76
N VAL A 41 -6.94 -19.33 -8.16
CA VAL A 41 -7.03 -19.49 -6.70
C VAL A 41 -5.70 -20.06 -6.22
N ILE A 42 -5.03 -19.32 -5.33
CA ILE A 42 -3.69 -19.69 -4.86
C ILE A 42 -3.54 -19.38 -3.36
N PRO A 43 -3.02 -20.33 -2.56
CA PRO A 43 -2.42 -20.00 -1.27
C PRO A 43 -1.04 -19.41 -1.51
N LEU A 44 -0.78 -18.21 -0.95
CA LEU A 44 0.49 -17.51 -1.07
C LEU A 44 1.01 -17.18 0.32
N PRO A 45 2.22 -17.60 0.71
CA PRO A 45 2.82 -17.11 1.93
C PRO A 45 3.02 -15.60 1.83
N TYR A 46 2.84 -14.89 2.93
CA TYR A 46 3.25 -13.50 3.03
C TYR A 46 4.21 -13.31 4.19
N SER A 47 5.09 -12.34 4.02
CA SER A 47 5.95 -11.79 5.06
C SER A 47 5.96 -10.28 4.88
N TYR A 48 5.46 -9.57 5.88
CA TYR A 48 5.36 -8.13 5.87
C TYR A 48 6.15 -7.56 7.05
N PRO A 49 7.34 -6.99 6.81
CA PRO A 49 8.21 -6.49 7.87
C PRO A 49 7.52 -5.48 8.77
N GLY A 50 7.52 -5.73 10.09
CA GLY A 50 6.86 -4.89 11.09
C GLY A 50 5.36 -5.17 11.32
N ILE A 51 4.76 -6.11 10.56
CA ILE A 51 3.34 -6.47 10.68
C ILE A 51 3.16 -7.97 10.95
N GLY A 52 3.89 -8.85 10.24
CA GLY A 52 3.86 -10.29 10.52
C GLY A 52 3.85 -11.19 9.30
N ASP A 53 3.74 -12.48 9.57
CA ASP A 53 3.84 -13.57 8.62
C ASP A 53 2.55 -14.40 8.55
N GLY A 54 2.34 -15.06 7.42
CA GLY A 54 1.19 -15.94 7.29
C GLY A 54 0.93 -16.42 5.86
N VAL A 55 -0.33 -16.65 5.57
CA VAL A 55 -0.80 -17.14 4.26
C VAL A 55 -2.00 -16.32 3.80
N PHE A 56 -1.91 -15.81 2.58
CA PHE A 56 -3.07 -15.33 1.83
C PHE A 56 -3.71 -16.50 1.07
N LEU A 57 -5.01 -16.65 1.15
CA LEU A 57 -5.77 -17.41 0.17
C LEU A 57 -6.39 -16.39 -0.79
N ILE A 58 -5.85 -16.33 -2.00
CA ILE A 58 -6.25 -15.36 -3.02
C ILE A 58 -7.12 -16.04 -4.06
N GLY A 59 -8.34 -15.52 -4.26
CA GLY A 59 -9.16 -15.78 -5.43
C GLY A 59 -9.15 -14.54 -6.33
N ASN A 60 -8.66 -14.68 -7.55
CA ASN A 60 -8.58 -13.60 -8.54
C ASN A 60 -9.33 -14.02 -9.82
N VAL A 61 -10.07 -13.08 -10.39
CA VAL A 61 -10.66 -13.20 -11.72
C VAL A 61 -10.28 -11.95 -12.50
N SER A 62 -9.60 -12.14 -13.62
CA SER A 62 -9.15 -11.06 -14.48
C SER A 62 -9.91 -11.00 -15.79
N ASN A 63 -9.92 -9.83 -16.41
CA ASN A 63 -10.56 -9.56 -17.69
C ASN A 63 -12.06 -9.94 -17.70
N ILE A 64 -12.78 -9.64 -16.63
CA ILE A 64 -14.19 -10.02 -16.45
C ILE A 64 -15.03 -9.48 -17.59
N ALA A 65 -15.82 -10.37 -18.21
CA ALA A 65 -16.69 -10.07 -19.35
C ALA A 65 -15.95 -9.44 -20.55
N GLY A 66 -14.68 -9.79 -20.78
CA GLY A 66 -13.88 -9.25 -21.88
C GLY A 66 -13.41 -7.81 -21.71
N THR A 67 -13.62 -7.23 -20.53
CA THR A 67 -13.16 -5.86 -20.18
C THR A 67 -11.80 -5.89 -19.49
N THR A 68 -11.32 -4.74 -19.02
CA THR A 68 -10.15 -4.64 -18.14
C THR A 68 -10.49 -4.83 -16.65
N MET A 69 -11.73 -5.13 -16.33
CA MET A 69 -12.19 -5.31 -14.97
C MET A 69 -11.54 -6.54 -14.32
N ASP A 70 -10.91 -6.35 -13.19
CA ASP A 70 -10.36 -7.41 -12.35
C ASP A 70 -11.06 -7.43 -10.99
N GLY A 71 -11.21 -8.63 -10.41
CA GLY A 71 -11.77 -8.82 -9.08
C GLY A 71 -10.91 -9.75 -8.26
N ALA A 72 -10.71 -9.42 -6.98
CA ALA A 72 -9.98 -10.26 -6.04
C ALA A 72 -10.70 -10.38 -4.70
N LEU A 73 -10.65 -11.56 -4.11
CA LEU A 73 -11.03 -11.85 -2.73
C LEU A 73 -9.84 -12.51 -2.06
N ILE A 74 -9.36 -11.91 -0.98
CA ILE A 74 -8.21 -12.39 -0.23
C ILE A 74 -8.65 -12.69 1.20
N SER A 75 -8.40 -13.91 1.66
CA SER A 75 -8.49 -14.27 3.07
C SER A 75 -7.09 -14.30 3.67
N ILE A 76 -6.91 -13.69 4.83
CA ILE A 76 -5.62 -13.51 5.51
C ILE A 76 -5.61 -14.37 6.76
N VAL A 77 -4.60 -15.22 6.89
CA VAL A 77 -4.45 -16.15 8.02
C VAL A 77 -3.00 -16.14 8.48
N GLY A 78 -2.78 -16.00 9.78
CA GLY A 78 -1.45 -15.95 10.39
C GLY A 78 -1.39 -14.94 11.52
N ASP A 79 -0.33 -14.16 11.59
CA ASP A 79 -0.20 -13.06 12.55
C ASP A 79 -1.28 -12.00 12.34
N VAL A 80 -1.63 -11.76 11.07
CA VAL A 80 -2.79 -10.96 10.69
C VAL A 80 -3.95 -11.89 10.35
N GLY A 81 -5.16 -11.56 10.83
CA GLY A 81 -6.40 -12.22 10.46
C GLY A 81 -7.38 -11.25 9.83
N GLY A 82 -8.01 -11.66 8.71
CA GLY A 82 -8.97 -10.79 8.05
C GLY A 82 -9.28 -11.16 6.60
N SER A 83 -9.86 -10.22 5.89
CA SER A 83 -10.17 -10.36 4.48
C SER A 83 -10.11 -9.05 3.72
N VAL A 84 -9.82 -9.13 2.42
CA VAL A 84 -9.83 -8.01 1.48
C VAL A 84 -10.67 -8.37 0.28
N PHE A 85 -11.54 -7.47 -0.14
CA PHE A 85 -12.22 -7.51 -1.42
C PHE A 85 -11.78 -6.31 -2.26
N GLN A 86 -11.41 -6.57 -3.51
CA GLN A 86 -11.00 -5.56 -4.46
C GLN A 86 -11.71 -5.80 -5.80
N ALA A 87 -12.19 -4.72 -6.42
CA ALA A 87 -12.66 -4.73 -7.78
C ALA A 87 -12.08 -3.50 -8.48
N ASP A 88 -11.26 -3.76 -9.49
CA ASP A 88 -10.52 -2.73 -10.22
C ASP A 88 -11.09 -2.56 -11.63
N GLU A 89 -11.00 -1.33 -12.11
CA GLU A 89 -11.33 -0.95 -13.49
C GLU A 89 -12.75 -1.33 -13.94
N ILE A 90 -13.74 -1.26 -13.03
CA ILE A 90 -15.14 -1.44 -13.39
C ILE A 90 -15.53 -0.34 -14.40
N PRO A 91 -15.83 -0.68 -15.67
CA PRO A 91 -16.09 0.33 -16.68
C PRO A 91 -17.52 0.88 -16.55
N LEU A 92 -17.63 2.14 -16.12
CA LEU A 92 -18.91 2.89 -16.16
C LEU A 92 -19.15 3.53 -17.53
N ILE A 93 -18.07 4.01 -18.16
CA ILE A 93 -18.03 4.44 -19.55
C ILE A 93 -16.74 3.86 -20.14
N GLU A 94 -16.88 3.14 -21.24
CA GLU A 94 -15.79 2.46 -21.93
C GLU A 94 -14.57 3.35 -22.09
N ASN A 95 -13.40 2.86 -21.62
CA ASN A 95 -12.09 3.53 -21.68
C ASN A 95 -12.04 4.98 -21.19
N HIS A 96 -13.13 5.50 -20.55
CA HIS A 96 -13.19 6.88 -20.11
C HIS A 96 -13.51 7.02 -18.63
N LEU A 97 -14.42 6.23 -18.07
CA LEU A 97 -14.82 6.35 -16.67
C LEU A 97 -14.79 4.99 -15.99
N LEU A 98 -13.85 4.84 -15.07
CA LEU A 98 -13.58 3.60 -14.36
C LEU A 98 -13.86 3.78 -12.88
N LEU A 99 -14.43 2.74 -12.26
CA LEU A 99 -14.66 2.68 -10.82
C LEU A 99 -13.76 1.62 -10.21
N HIS A 100 -13.15 1.95 -9.07
CA HIS A 100 -12.39 1.02 -8.24
C HIS A 100 -13.02 0.95 -6.85
N VAL A 101 -13.12 -0.26 -6.30
CA VAL A 101 -13.66 -0.52 -4.97
C VAL A 101 -12.69 -1.39 -4.19
N PHE A 102 -12.36 -0.97 -2.98
CA PHE A 102 -11.52 -1.74 -2.07
C PHE A 102 -12.17 -1.77 -0.69
N LEU A 103 -12.31 -2.96 -0.12
CA LEU A 103 -12.87 -3.19 1.20
C LEU A 103 -11.93 -4.12 1.96
N GLN A 104 -11.46 -3.67 3.11
CA GLN A 104 -10.63 -4.45 4.01
C GLN A 104 -11.33 -4.57 5.37
N ASP A 105 -11.26 -5.75 5.94
CA ASP A 105 -11.74 -6.08 7.28
C ASP A 105 -10.66 -6.93 7.95
N ILE A 106 -9.86 -6.32 8.79
CA ILE A 106 -8.85 -6.97 9.62
C ILE A 106 -9.41 -7.12 11.03
N ASN A 107 -9.47 -8.34 11.51
CA ASN A 107 -10.02 -8.67 12.84
C ASN A 107 -8.94 -8.97 13.87
N ARG A 108 -7.68 -8.99 13.49
CA ARG A 108 -6.52 -9.16 14.36
C ARG A 108 -5.25 -8.78 13.62
N ALA A 109 -4.41 -7.98 14.25
CA ALA A 109 -3.02 -7.75 13.86
C ALA A 109 -2.21 -7.33 15.09
N VAL A 110 -0.89 -7.54 15.03
CA VAL A 110 0.06 -6.93 15.96
C VAL A 110 1.02 -6.13 15.10
N VAL A 111 1.09 -4.82 15.32
CA VAL A 111 1.88 -3.93 14.48
C VAL A 111 2.95 -3.21 15.28
N ASN A 112 4.12 -3.02 14.67
CA ASN A 112 5.19 -2.24 15.28
C ASN A 112 4.79 -0.75 15.30
N ASN A 113 4.98 -0.11 16.45
CA ASN A 113 4.84 1.34 16.60
C ASN A 113 6.17 1.91 17.07
N TYR A 114 6.85 2.62 16.17
CA TYR A 114 8.14 3.24 16.47
C TYR A 114 7.96 4.50 17.31
N GLN A 115 8.92 4.71 18.22
CA GLN A 115 8.74 5.64 19.33
C GLN A 115 8.97 7.10 18.93
N PHE A 116 9.79 7.33 17.90
CA PHE A 116 10.21 8.66 17.53
C PHE A 116 10.13 8.86 16.02
N ARG A 117 9.82 10.08 15.62
CA ARG A 117 9.81 10.52 14.23
C ARG A 117 11.21 11.02 13.86
N GLY A 118 11.55 10.98 12.56
CA GLY A 118 12.84 11.40 12.02
C GLY A 118 13.73 10.24 11.59
N MET A 119 14.87 10.56 10.95
CA MET A 119 15.80 9.55 10.42
C MET A 119 16.77 9.01 11.49
N ASP A 120 17.01 9.76 12.55
CA ASP A 120 17.83 9.41 13.71
C ASP A 120 17.01 8.75 14.84
N ALA A 121 15.72 8.48 14.56
CA ALA A 121 14.81 7.86 15.52
C ALA A 121 15.37 6.54 16.06
N SER A 122 15.26 6.33 17.37
CA SER A 122 15.60 5.08 18.05
C SER A 122 14.93 3.87 17.38
N ARG A 123 15.58 2.71 17.41
CA ARG A 123 14.99 1.44 16.95
C ARG A 123 13.97 0.85 17.92
N GLU A 124 13.81 1.47 19.08
CA GLU A 124 12.85 0.99 20.06
C GLU A 124 11.42 1.16 19.51
N PHE A 125 10.63 0.13 19.69
CA PHE A 125 9.23 0.10 19.27
C PHE A 125 8.39 -0.61 20.32
N ASN A 126 7.13 -0.28 20.35
CA ASN A 126 6.10 -1.02 21.04
C ASN A 126 5.29 -1.83 20.02
N LEU A 127 4.68 -2.91 20.47
CA LEU A 127 3.72 -3.67 19.71
C LEU A 127 2.31 -3.20 20.07
N LEU A 128 1.50 -2.90 19.09
CA LEU A 128 0.10 -2.54 19.24
C LEU A 128 -0.78 -3.74 18.88
N ASP A 129 -1.58 -4.22 19.84
CA ASP A 129 -2.58 -5.25 19.60
C ASP A 129 -3.83 -4.62 18.99
N VAL A 130 -3.98 -4.80 17.70
CA VAL A 130 -5.10 -4.28 16.91
C VAL A 130 -6.19 -5.35 16.80
N SER A 131 -7.37 -5.08 17.35
CA SER A 131 -8.53 -5.98 17.30
C SER A 131 -9.46 -5.74 16.13
N SER A 132 -9.37 -4.59 15.46
CA SER A 132 -9.95 -4.36 14.15
C SER A 132 -9.20 -3.26 13.40
N ALA A 133 -9.06 -3.42 12.08
CA ALA A 133 -8.61 -2.35 11.18
C ALA A 133 -9.38 -2.47 9.86
N ASP A 134 -10.32 -1.54 9.66
CA ASP A 134 -11.20 -1.56 8.50
C ASP A 134 -10.84 -0.43 7.55
N GLN A 135 -10.85 -0.72 6.26
CA GLN A 135 -10.72 0.27 5.22
C GLN A 135 -11.80 0.08 4.17
N LYS A 136 -12.46 1.17 3.80
CA LYS A 136 -13.36 1.25 2.66
C LYS A 136 -12.86 2.34 1.74
N ARG A 137 -12.64 1.99 0.48
CA ARG A 137 -12.15 2.91 -0.53
C ARG A 137 -12.99 2.79 -1.79
N VAL A 138 -13.35 3.94 -2.36
CA VAL A 138 -14.04 4.04 -3.64
C VAL A 138 -13.34 5.12 -4.46
N GLN A 139 -12.81 4.74 -5.62
CA GLN A 139 -12.15 5.67 -6.54
C GLN A 139 -12.90 5.74 -7.86
N LEU A 140 -13.16 6.94 -8.32
CA LEU A 140 -13.64 7.23 -9.66
C LEU A 140 -12.48 7.81 -10.47
N LYS A 141 -12.15 7.17 -11.60
CA LYS A 141 -11.06 7.54 -12.48
C LYS A 141 -11.61 7.92 -13.86
N TYR A 142 -11.34 9.14 -14.31
CA TYR A 142 -11.62 9.59 -15.67
C TYR A 142 -10.33 9.51 -16.50
N THR A 143 -10.39 8.84 -17.64
CA THR A 143 -9.23 8.57 -18.50
C THR A 143 -9.44 9.15 -19.89
N VAL A 144 -8.38 9.70 -20.47
CA VAL A 144 -8.37 10.24 -21.84
C VAL A 144 -7.09 9.83 -22.57
N GLN A 145 -7.10 9.94 -23.91
CA GLN A 145 -5.94 9.67 -24.78
C GLN A 145 -5.36 8.27 -24.52
N ASP A 146 -6.19 7.25 -24.62
CA ASP A 146 -5.78 5.86 -24.40
C ASP A 146 -5.14 5.68 -23.00
N ARG A 147 -5.80 6.23 -21.99
CA ARG A 147 -5.34 6.22 -20.58
C ARG A 147 -3.98 6.87 -20.31
N ARG A 148 -3.49 7.73 -21.23
CA ARG A 148 -2.24 8.47 -21.02
C ARG A 148 -2.39 9.60 -20.00
N LEU A 149 -3.59 10.13 -19.87
CA LEU A 149 -3.92 11.14 -18.86
C LEU A 149 -5.15 10.65 -18.08
N ASN A 150 -4.99 10.52 -16.79
CA ASN A 150 -6.01 10.07 -15.87
C ASN A 150 -6.21 11.13 -14.79
N PHE A 151 -7.47 11.39 -14.43
CA PHE A 151 -7.87 12.17 -13.25
C PHE A 151 -8.65 11.27 -12.32
N PHE A 152 -8.44 11.36 -11.03
CA PHE A 152 -9.17 10.54 -10.08
C PHE A 152 -9.63 11.32 -8.85
N VAL A 153 -10.76 10.89 -8.33
CA VAL A 153 -11.27 11.23 -7.01
C VAL A 153 -11.38 9.94 -6.22
N ASP A 154 -10.84 9.92 -5.03
CA ASP A 154 -10.81 8.75 -4.16
C ASP A 154 -11.36 9.15 -2.80
N TYR A 155 -12.31 8.39 -2.30
CA TYR A 155 -12.88 8.54 -0.97
C TYR A 155 -12.53 7.32 -0.13
N GLN A 156 -11.98 7.57 1.06
CA GLN A 156 -11.53 6.53 1.98
C GLN A 156 -12.12 6.75 3.37
N GLU A 157 -12.62 5.69 3.96
CA GLU A 157 -12.94 5.59 5.38
C GLU A 157 -12.04 4.53 6.02
N ASN A 158 -11.36 4.92 7.09
CA ASN A 158 -10.51 4.03 7.86
C ASN A 158 -11.00 4.00 9.29
N SER A 159 -10.96 2.83 9.94
CA SER A 159 -11.20 2.71 11.37
C SER A 159 -10.28 1.65 11.96
N PHE A 160 -9.82 1.85 13.18
CA PHE A 160 -9.10 0.83 13.91
C PHE A 160 -9.49 0.79 15.40
N ALA A 161 -9.26 -0.36 16.04
CA ALA A 161 -9.42 -0.54 17.48
C ALA A 161 -8.15 -1.16 18.05
N LEU A 162 -7.63 -0.55 19.11
CA LEU A 162 -6.46 -0.98 19.86
C LEU A 162 -6.89 -1.56 21.22
N ASP A 163 -6.41 -2.77 21.54
CA ASP A 163 -6.76 -3.47 22.79
C ASP A 163 -5.65 -3.41 23.83
N ALA A 164 -4.39 -3.46 23.41
CA ALA A 164 -3.25 -3.47 24.30
C ALA A 164 -1.99 -2.90 23.66
N ILE A 165 -1.07 -2.48 24.49
CA ILE A 165 0.30 -2.09 24.14
C ILE A 165 1.24 -3.08 24.79
N ARG A 166 2.23 -3.59 24.01
CA ARG A 166 3.26 -4.50 24.49
C ARG A 166 4.65 -3.91 24.25
N ASP A 167 5.62 -4.39 25.03
CA ASP A 167 7.03 -4.13 24.73
C ASP A 167 7.49 -4.94 23.49
N SER A 168 8.70 -4.69 23.00
CA SER A 168 9.30 -5.39 21.88
C SER A 168 9.46 -6.91 22.10
N ASP A 169 9.46 -7.37 23.36
CA ASP A 169 9.53 -8.78 23.73
C ASP A 169 8.14 -9.46 23.78
N GLY A 170 7.07 -8.70 23.55
CA GLY A 170 5.69 -9.16 23.54
C GLY A 170 5.00 -9.16 24.91
N ASN A 171 5.65 -8.65 25.97
CA ASN A 171 5.01 -8.54 27.28
C ASN A 171 4.02 -7.37 27.30
N VAL A 172 2.84 -7.57 27.87
CA VAL A 172 1.84 -6.50 27.98
C VAL A 172 2.35 -5.41 28.91
N ILE A 173 2.53 -4.19 28.36
CA ILE A 173 2.79 -2.97 29.13
C ILE A 173 1.47 -2.43 29.66
N GLN A 174 0.47 -2.36 28.77
CA GLN A 174 -0.84 -1.79 29.06
C GLN A 174 -1.94 -2.63 28.42
N GLN A 175 -2.90 -3.07 29.22
CA GLN A 175 -4.15 -3.62 28.74
C GLN A 175 -5.22 -2.54 28.85
N LEU A 176 -5.86 -2.17 27.76
CA LEU A 176 -6.93 -1.18 27.78
C LEU A 176 -8.21 -1.80 28.35
N ALA A 177 -8.86 -1.09 29.27
CA ALA A 177 -10.12 -1.54 29.88
C ALA A 177 -11.26 -1.61 28.85
N GLN A 178 -11.19 -0.76 27.83
CA GLN A 178 -12.02 -0.79 26.62
C GLN A 178 -11.11 -0.51 25.42
N PRO A 179 -11.38 -1.09 24.23
CA PRO A 179 -10.59 -0.81 23.04
C PRO A 179 -10.58 0.70 22.72
N PHE A 180 -9.39 1.26 22.56
CA PHE A 180 -9.26 2.60 21.97
C PHE A 180 -9.69 2.53 20.52
N ARG A 181 -10.62 3.38 20.08
CA ARG A 181 -11.14 3.40 18.72
C ARG A 181 -10.84 4.72 18.06
N SER A 182 -10.31 4.65 16.85
CA SER A 182 -10.12 5.80 15.98
C SER A 182 -10.73 5.55 14.60
N SER A 183 -11.22 6.61 13.99
CA SER A 183 -11.75 6.58 12.64
C SER A 183 -11.39 7.87 11.92
N GLY A 184 -11.08 7.77 10.65
CA GLY A 184 -10.74 8.90 9.80
C GLY A 184 -11.38 8.78 8.42
N ARG A 185 -11.52 9.93 7.76
CA ARG A 185 -12.00 10.04 6.39
C ARG A 185 -11.00 10.85 5.60
N ASN A 186 -10.65 10.38 4.41
CA ASN A 186 -9.76 11.07 3.51
C ASN A 186 -10.43 11.21 2.15
N THR A 187 -10.23 12.35 1.51
CA THR A 187 -10.57 12.54 0.11
C THR A 187 -9.29 12.84 -0.64
N LEU A 188 -9.00 12.04 -1.67
CA LEU A 188 -7.84 12.21 -2.53
C LEU A 188 -8.31 12.72 -3.88
N LEU A 189 -7.58 13.69 -4.41
CA LEU A 189 -7.71 14.17 -5.78
C LEU A 189 -6.36 14.01 -6.46
N GLY A 190 -6.34 13.48 -7.65
CA GLY A 190 -5.07 13.33 -8.32
C GLY A 190 -5.17 13.22 -9.83
N PHE A 191 -4.02 13.27 -10.44
CA PHE A 191 -3.87 12.96 -11.85
C PHE A 191 -2.62 12.13 -12.09
N ASN A 192 -2.65 11.37 -13.15
CA ASN A 192 -1.56 10.51 -13.60
C ASN A 192 -1.31 10.76 -15.10
N LEU A 193 -0.04 10.94 -15.46
CA LEU A 193 0.45 10.95 -16.82
C LEU A 193 1.20 9.64 -17.06
N ASP A 194 0.74 8.83 -17.99
CA ASP A 194 1.30 7.52 -18.28
C ASP A 194 1.69 7.40 -19.77
N PHE A 195 2.97 7.60 -20.06
CA PHE A 195 3.56 7.46 -21.40
C PHE A 195 4.42 6.20 -21.50
N THR A 196 3.99 5.13 -20.82
CA THR A 196 4.64 3.82 -20.90
C THR A 196 4.12 3.01 -22.10
N ASP A 197 4.83 1.94 -22.44
CA ASP A 197 4.46 0.99 -23.48
C ASP A 197 3.34 0.03 -23.05
N ASP A 198 3.22 -0.24 -21.75
CA ASP A 198 2.16 -1.05 -21.15
C ASP A 198 1.77 -0.45 -19.80
N TYR A 199 0.48 -0.42 -19.47
CA TYR A 199 0.04 0.20 -18.23
C TYR A 199 0.13 -0.73 -17.00
N LEU A 200 0.29 -2.05 -17.20
CA LEU A 200 0.40 -3.03 -16.11
C LEU A 200 1.84 -3.47 -15.84
N ASP A 201 2.60 -3.84 -16.89
CA ASP A 201 4.01 -4.25 -16.80
C ASP A 201 4.87 -3.40 -17.75
N PRO A 202 5.08 -2.12 -17.45
CA PRO A 202 5.83 -1.22 -18.29
C PRO A 202 7.31 -1.59 -18.36
N ARG A 203 7.85 -1.59 -19.58
CA ARG A 203 9.28 -1.81 -19.84
C ARG A 203 9.95 -0.61 -20.50
N ARG A 204 9.15 0.35 -20.95
CA ARG A 204 9.64 1.57 -21.61
C ARG A 204 8.71 2.74 -21.33
N GLY A 205 9.30 3.94 -21.17
CA GLY A 205 8.56 5.19 -21.05
C GLY A 205 8.64 5.79 -19.66
N PHE A 206 7.67 6.61 -19.32
CA PHE A 206 7.63 7.25 -18.00
C PHE A 206 6.19 7.39 -17.50
N ARG A 207 6.07 7.47 -16.19
CA ARG A 207 4.82 7.75 -15.47
C ARG A 207 5.06 8.85 -14.45
N PHE A 208 4.12 9.75 -14.35
CA PHE A 208 4.10 10.79 -13.32
C PHE A 208 2.74 10.82 -12.66
N GLU A 209 2.71 10.89 -11.34
CA GLU A 209 1.48 11.01 -10.57
C GLU A 209 1.62 12.13 -9.54
N MET A 210 0.56 12.89 -9.35
CA MET A 210 0.41 13.86 -8.28
C MET A 210 -0.92 13.61 -7.56
N THR A 211 -0.86 13.53 -6.24
CA THR A 211 -2.03 13.33 -5.38
C THR A 211 -2.09 14.39 -4.30
N TYR A 212 -3.24 15.01 -4.16
CA TYR A 212 -3.63 15.82 -3.03
C TYR A 212 -4.54 14.97 -2.14
N SER A 213 -4.20 14.81 -0.87
CA SER A 213 -5.00 14.08 0.11
C SER A 213 -5.44 15.00 1.23
N ASP A 214 -6.72 15.26 1.30
CA ASP A 214 -7.33 16.05 2.38
C ASP A 214 -7.59 15.17 3.59
N LYS A 215 -7.08 15.59 4.74
CA LYS A 215 -7.21 14.89 6.03
C LYS A 215 -7.90 15.81 7.03
N PRO A 216 -9.23 15.91 6.95
CA PRO A 216 -9.99 16.77 7.85
C PRO A 216 -9.90 16.23 9.28
N PRO A 217 -9.91 17.12 10.28
CA PRO A 217 -9.87 16.72 11.68
C PRO A 217 -11.13 15.91 12.05
N SER A 218 -10.97 14.88 12.87
CA SER A 218 -12.08 14.10 13.43
C SER A 218 -12.66 14.76 14.69
N SER A 219 -11.88 15.61 15.36
CA SER A 219 -12.25 16.40 16.54
C SER A 219 -11.60 17.78 16.49
N ASP A 220 -11.98 18.67 17.40
CA ASP A 220 -11.37 20.00 17.53
C ASP A 220 -9.89 19.92 17.99
N ASP A 221 -9.50 18.84 18.63
CA ASP A 221 -8.14 18.59 19.12
C ASP A 221 -7.21 18.04 18.01
N ASP A 222 -7.76 17.55 16.89
CA ASP A 222 -6.98 17.00 15.79
C ASP A 222 -6.47 18.12 14.87
N PRO A 223 -5.33 17.90 14.18
CA PRO A 223 -4.85 18.84 13.18
C PRO A 223 -5.74 18.81 11.93
N ASP A 224 -5.89 19.97 11.31
CA ASP A 224 -6.40 20.09 9.94
C ASP A 224 -5.21 20.21 9.00
N PHE A 225 -5.00 19.22 8.13
CA PHE A 225 -3.89 19.21 7.20
C PHE A 225 -4.21 18.47 5.90
N TYR A 226 -3.35 18.63 4.92
CA TYR A 226 -3.37 17.86 3.68
C TYR A 226 -1.97 17.40 3.32
N THR A 227 -1.88 16.35 2.51
CA THR A 227 -0.60 15.95 1.90
C THR A 227 -0.60 16.19 0.41
N LEU A 228 0.59 16.53 -0.12
CA LEU A 228 0.89 16.55 -1.54
C LEU A 228 1.93 15.48 -1.82
N ASP A 229 1.56 14.52 -2.67
CA ASP A 229 2.41 13.42 -3.06
C ASP A 229 2.79 13.53 -4.53
N PHE A 230 4.06 13.31 -4.83
CA PHE A 230 4.61 13.26 -6.18
C PHE A 230 5.30 11.94 -6.41
N SER A 231 4.98 11.27 -7.51
CA SER A 231 5.66 10.06 -7.97
C SER A 231 6.10 10.24 -9.41
N ALA A 232 7.35 9.95 -9.69
CA ALA A 232 7.88 9.94 -11.05
C ALA A 232 8.66 8.65 -11.28
N LEU A 233 8.24 7.90 -12.29
CA LEU A 233 8.82 6.62 -12.70
C LEU A 233 9.34 6.73 -14.13
N VAL A 234 10.54 6.22 -14.38
CA VAL A 234 11.11 6.11 -15.71
C VAL A 234 11.52 4.67 -15.95
N TYR A 235 11.09 4.12 -17.07
CA TYR A 235 11.39 2.76 -17.51
C TYR A 235 12.32 2.83 -18.72
N ILE A 236 13.55 2.39 -18.54
CA ILE A 236 14.61 2.43 -19.55
C ILE A 236 14.86 1.01 -20.02
N PRO A 237 14.53 0.68 -21.30
CA PRO A 237 14.84 -0.63 -21.84
C PRO A 237 16.35 -0.86 -21.84
N TYR A 238 16.77 -2.02 -21.39
CA TYR A 238 18.15 -2.42 -21.32
C TYR A 238 18.32 -3.85 -21.88
N LEU A 239 19.39 -4.12 -22.61
CA LEU A 239 19.57 -5.37 -23.35
C LEU A 239 18.35 -5.68 -24.25
N SER A 240 18.03 -6.96 -24.46
CA SER A 240 16.93 -7.35 -25.35
C SER A 240 15.54 -7.24 -24.72
N ASN A 241 15.42 -7.44 -23.40
CA ASN A 241 14.11 -7.54 -22.72
C ASN A 241 14.14 -6.99 -21.29
N ASP A 242 15.27 -6.54 -20.82
CA ASP A 242 15.45 -6.06 -19.46
C ASP A 242 15.06 -4.60 -19.31
N VAL A 243 14.84 -4.18 -18.08
CA VAL A 243 14.39 -2.83 -17.75
C VAL A 243 15.17 -2.28 -16.57
N LEU A 244 15.65 -1.06 -16.68
CA LEU A 244 16.06 -0.26 -15.53
C LEU A 244 14.93 0.70 -15.17
N VAL A 245 14.40 0.56 -13.96
CA VAL A 245 13.35 1.43 -13.42
C VAL A 245 13.99 2.42 -12.46
N LEU A 246 13.72 3.70 -12.65
CA LEU A 246 14.10 4.77 -11.73
C LEU A 246 12.83 5.36 -11.13
N HIS A 247 12.80 5.55 -9.82
CA HIS A 247 11.67 6.10 -9.09
C HIS A 247 12.11 7.27 -8.21
N TYR A 248 11.43 8.38 -8.31
CA TYR A 248 11.44 9.47 -7.35
C TYR A 248 10.07 9.58 -6.72
N TYR A 249 10.02 9.69 -5.39
CA TYR A 249 8.78 9.92 -4.66
C TYR A 249 9.00 10.97 -3.58
N GLN A 250 8.03 11.85 -3.41
CA GLN A 250 8.01 12.88 -2.36
C GLN A 250 6.61 12.98 -1.79
N SER A 251 6.51 13.15 -0.49
CA SER A 251 5.26 13.39 0.24
C SER A 251 5.48 14.52 1.24
N ASP A 252 4.63 15.53 1.16
CA ASP A 252 4.72 16.72 2.00
C ASP A 252 3.39 16.97 2.73
N ALA A 253 3.41 17.00 4.06
CA ALA A 253 2.28 17.43 4.87
C ALA A 253 2.26 18.95 5.04
N HIS A 254 1.07 19.53 4.94
CA HIS A 254 0.82 20.96 5.08
C HIS A 254 -0.30 21.19 6.09
N VAL A 255 0.08 21.63 7.29
CA VAL A 255 -0.85 21.89 8.38
C VAL A 255 -1.52 23.27 8.18
N ARG A 256 -2.84 23.27 8.06
CA ARG A 256 -3.67 24.50 8.01
C ARG A 256 -3.98 25.01 9.42
N ARG A 257 -4.25 24.09 10.35
CA ARG A 257 -4.51 24.34 11.77
C ARG A 257 -3.87 23.23 12.60
N ALA A 258 -2.96 23.59 13.48
CA ALA A 258 -2.38 22.64 14.42
C ALA A 258 -3.47 22.11 15.37
N GLY A 259 -3.33 20.85 15.80
CA GLY A 259 -4.17 20.28 16.82
C GLY A 259 -3.77 20.72 18.23
N ASN A 260 -4.43 20.15 19.22
CA ASN A 260 -4.10 20.38 20.62
C ASN A 260 -2.78 19.66 20.98
N THR A 261 -1.80 20.40 21.47
CA THR A 261 -0.47 19.90 21.83
C THR A 261 -0.22 19.86 23.35
N ASP A 262 -1.25 20.09 24.16
CA ASP A 262 -1.12 19.97 25.62
C ASP A 262 -0.93 18.50 26.03
N PRO A 263 0.23 18.14 26.63
CA PRO A 263 0.51 16.75 27.00
C PRO A 263 -0.50 16.16 28.00
N ALA A 264 -1.10 17.00 28.85
CA ALA A 264 -2.08 16.52 29.83
C ALA A 264 -3.40 16.15 29.16
N SER A 265 -3.86 16.96 28.21
CA SER A 265 -5.03 16.65 27.37
C SER A 265 -4.84 15.37 26.57
N ILE A 266 -3.68 15.22 25.91
CA ILE A 266 -3.37 14.03 25.10
C ILE A 266 -3.32 12.77 25.97
N ARG A 267 -2.73 12.82 27.17
CA ARG A 267 -2.75 11.69 28.10
C ARG A 267 -4.16 11.30 28.51
N ALA A 268 -5.02 12.29 28.76
CA ALA A 268 -6.41 12.06 29.10
C ALA A 268 -7.20 11.44 27.95
N GLU A 269 -6.91 11.85 26.72
CA GLU A 269 -7.52 11.30 25.50
C GLU A 269 -7.09 9.84 25.25
N LEU A 270 -5.80 9.54 25.42
CA LEU A 270 -5.26 8.19 25.25
C LEU A 270 -5.70 7.24 26.37
N ASP A 271 -6.21 7.77 27.48
CA ASP A 271 -6.68 7.03 28.70
C ASP A 271 -5.66 5.97 29.19
N LEU A 272 -4.37 6.28 29.04
CA LEU A 272 -3.29 5.42 29.48
C LEU A 272 -3.12 5.55 30.99
N GLN A 273 -3.42 4.49 31.74
CA GLN A 273 -3.35 4.46 33.19
C GLN A 273 -2.08 3.74 33.67
N CYS A 274 -0.93 4.39 33.51
CA CYS A 274 0.33 3.83 33.96
C CYS A 274 0.50 4.00 35.51
N ASP A 275 0.88 2.91 36.18
CA ASP A 275 1.34 3.02 37.57
C ASP A 275 2.66 3.81 37.61
N ALA A 276 2.79 4.72 38.58
CA ALA A 276 4.00 5.53 38.73
C ALA A 276 5.30 4.71 38.97
N ALA A 277 5.18 3.46 39.40
CA ALA A 277 6.29 2.53 39.53
C ALA A 277 6.61 1.74 38.24
N ASP A 278 5.74 1.75 37.23
CA ASP A 278 5.95 1.03 35.96
C ASP A 278 6.64 1.92 34.94
N ILE A 279 7.98 1.89 34.96
CA ILE A 279 8.82 2.70 34.04
C ILE A 279 8.55 2.37 32.56
N ARG A 280 8.17 1.11 32.22
CA ARG A 280 7.90 0.71 30.83
C ARG A 280 6.60 1.34 30.33
N CYS A 281 5.55 1.27 31.14
CA CYS A 281 4.27 1.92 30.83
C CYS A 281 4.45 3.45 30.67
N LEU A 282 5.17 4.09 31.61
CA LEU A 282 5.46 5.53 31.54
C LEU A 282 6.27 5.90 30.28
N SER A 283 7.22 5.06 29.87
CA SER A 283 7.97 5.26 28.63
C SER A 283 7.07 5.17 27.40
N ALA A 284 6.21 4.14 27.32
CA ALA A 284 5.26 3.99 26.22
C ALA A 284 4.27 5.17 26.14
N GLU A 285 3.75 5.61 27.30
CA GLU A 285 2.90 6.80 27.36
C GLU A 285 3.60 8.05 26.83
N GLN A 286 4.83 8.29 27.29
CA GLN A 286 5.60 9.46 26.86
C GLN A 286 5.85 9.47 25.34
N GLN A 287 6.08 8.32 24.76
CA GLN A 287 6.26 8.15 23.32
C GLN A 287 5.00 8.45 22.53
N LEU A 288 3.88 7.86 22.92
CA LEU A 288 2.58 8.10 22.27
C LEU A 288 2.20 9.57 22.34
N VAL A 289 2.38 10.20 23.51
CA VAL A 289 2.15 11.64 23.67
C VAL A 289 3.08 12.46 22.78
N GLY A 290 4.37 12.12 22.72
CA GLY A 290 5.35 12.81 21.87
C GLY A 290 5.03 12.70 20.38
N ASN A 291 4.68 11.51 19.91
CA ASN A 291 4.29 11.28 18.52
C ASN A 291 3.01 12.06 18.17
N THR A 292 2.01 12.04 19.04
CA THR A 292 0.76 12.80 18.85
C THR A 292 1.02 14.32 18.78
N ILE A 293 1.89 14.86 19.63
CA ILE A 293 2.28 16.28 19.59
C ILE A 293 2.91 16.61 18.24
N ASN A 294 3.90 15.81 17.77
CA ASN A 294 4.60 16.06 16.53
C ASN A 294 3.65 15.95 15.32
N GLU A 295 2.77 14.95 15.31
CA GLU A 295 1.76 14.80 14.27
C GLU A 295 0.79 16.00 14.24
N ARG A 296 0.33 16.47 15.40
CA ARG A 296 -0.56 17.63 15.51
C ARG A 296 0.07 18.95 15.11
N LEU A 297 1.41 19.07 15.21
CA LEU A 297 2.16 20.25 14.80
C LEU A 297 2.54 20.24 13.33
N HIS A 298 2.98 19.10 12.81
CA HIS A 298 3.63 19.00 11.50
C HIS A 298 2.81 18.21 10.47
N GLY A 299 1.74 17.53 10.91
CA GLY A 299 1.05 16.55 10.09
C GLY A 299 1.91 15.30 9.88
N SER A 300 1.43 14.40 9.02
CA SER A 300 2.16 13.17 8.65
C SER A 300 2.17 13.00 7.15
N ALA A 301 3.37 13.04 6.57
CA ALA A 301 3.65 12.56 5.23
C ALA A 301 3.60 11.01 5.20
N ASN A 302 3.69 10.42 4.02
CA ASN A 302 3.85 8.97 3.91
C ASN A 302 5.17 8.52 4.54
N SER A 303 5.14 7.40 5.28
CA SER A 303 6.29 6.86 5.97
C SER A 303 7.26 6.14 5.04
N LEU A 304 8.48 5.88 5.53
CA LEU A 304 9.48 5.02 4.92
C LEU A 304 9.63 3.72 5.73
N GLY A 305 9.95 2.65 5.01
CA GLY A 305 9.98 1.27 5.48
C GLY A 305 8.88 0.44 4.85
N GLY A 306 8.90 -0.87 5.08
CA GLY A 306 7.89 -1.81 4.61
C GLY A 306 8.10 -2.30 3.17
N LEU A 307 7.03 -2.40 2.42
CA LEU A 307 7.03 -3.11 1.14
C LEU A 307 7.54 -2.27 -0.05
N ASP A 308 7.38 -0.95 0.00
CA ASP A 308 7.47 -0.14 -1.22
C ASP A 308 8.71 0.78 -1.25
N ARG A 309 9.20 1.20 -0.10
CA ARG A 309 10.29 2.18 0.00
C ARG A 309 11.17 1.89 1.20
N LEU A 310 12.49 1.87 1.03
CA LEU A 310 13.45 1.41 2.02
C LEU A 310 13.13 0.01 2.55
N ARG A 311 13.05 -0.96 1.64
CA ARG A 311 12.56 -2.34 1.88
C ARG A 311 13.39 -3.15 2.90
N SER A 312 14.54 -2.65 3.34
CA SER A 312 15.34 -3.24 4.43
C SER A 312 14.94 -2.79 5.83
N TYR A 313 13.85 -2.01 5.94
CA TYR A 313 13.32 -1.52 7.20
C TYR A 313 11.86 -1.90 7.35
N PRO A 314 11.40 -2.19 8.57
CA PRO A 314 10.00 -2.49 8.83
C PRO A 314 9.06 -1.35 8.45
N ASP A 315 7.78 -1.67 8.30
CA ASP A 315 6.74 -0.68 7.97
C ASP A 315 6.66 0.42 9.02
N GLY A 316 6.49 1.67 8.55
CA GLY A 316 6.40 2.82 9.44
C GLY A 316 7.68 3.16 10.22
N ARG A 317 8.85 2.60 9.84
CA ARG A 317 10.11 2.79 10.59
C ARG A 317 10.55 4.25 10.69
N PHE A 318 10.30 5.04 9.65
CA PHE A 318 10.65 6.46 9.61
C PHE A 318 9.45 7.29 9.22
N GLU A 319 9.08 8.22 10.08
CA GLU A 319 7.95 9.13 9.92
C GLU A 319 8.38 10.59 10.08
N GLY A 320 7.65 11.50 9.44
CA GLY A 320 7.87 12.94 9.53
C GLY A 320 6.79 13.73 8.82
N GLY A 321 6.86 15.06 8.92
CA GLY A 321 5.99 15.96 8.16
C GLY A 321 6.30 15.99 6.66
N HIS A 322 7.52 15.64 6.29
CA HIS A 322 8.02 15.59 4.90
C HIS A 322 8.82 14.31 4.66
N MET A 323 8.70 13.75 3.46
CA MET A 323 9.43 12.55 3.05
C MET A 323 9.89 12.67 1.60
N ALA A 324 11.10 12.16 1.30
CA ALA A 324 11.59 11.99 -0.06
C ALA A 324 12.31 10.65 -0.23
N PHE A 325 12.18 10.07 -1.42
CA PHE A 325 12.71 8.76 -1.75
C PHE A 325 13.21 8.71 -3.18
N ILE A 326 14.31 8.01 -3.39
CA ILE A 326 14.86 7.67 -4.71
C ILE A 326 15.13 6.17 -4.73
N GLY A 327 14.65 5.49 -5.77
CA GLY A 327 14.90 4.08 -6.00
C GLY A 327 15.36 3.79 -7.42
N ALA A 328 16.21 2.78 -7.55
CA ALA A 328 16.59 2.19 -8.83
C ALA A 328 16.40 0.68 -8.77
N GLU A 329 15.75 0.09 -9.75
CA GLU A 329 15.51 -1.35 -9.84
C GLU A 329 15.83 -1.83 -11.25
N TYR A 330 16.80 -2.75 -11.37
CA TYR A 330 17.06 -3.47 -12.61
C TYR A 330 16.25 -4.76 -12.60
N ARG A 331 15.37 -4.93 -13.59
CA ARG A 331 14.52 -6.11 -13.80
C ARG A 331 15.08 -6.95 -14.94
N TRP A 332 15.62 -8.09 -14.60
CA TRP A 332 16.02 -9.11 -15.55
C TRP A 332 14.81 -9.99 -15.88
N ASN A 333 14.26 -9.83 -17.06
CA ASN A 333 13.15 -10.63 -17.57
C ASN A 333 13.70 -11.95 -18.12
N MET A 334 13.56 -13.03 -17.34
CA MET A 334 14.11 -14.35 -17.68
C MET A 334 13.31 -15.01 -18.80
N GLU A 335 11.98 -14.91 -18.73
CA GLU A 335 11.07 -15.61 -19.63
C GLU A 335 9.71 -14.92 -19.63
N ASP A 336 9.16 -14.72 -20.83
CA ASP A 336 7.78 -14.33 -21.04
C ASP A 336 7.05 -15.52 -21.65
N GLU A 337 6.24 -16.23 -20.85
CA GLU A 337 5.46 -17.35 -21.34
C GLU A 337 4.18 -16.82 -22.01
N GLN A 338 4.04 -17.07 -23.29
CA GLN A 338 2.92 -16.58 -24.10
C GLN A 338 1.76 -17.59 -24.20
N THR A 339 2.02 -18.86 -23.85
CA THR A 339 0.99 -19.91 -23.93
C THR A 339 0.25 -20.01 -22.60
N PRO A 340 -1.05 -19.73 -22.55
CA PRO A 340 -1.83 -19.93 -21.34
C PRO A 340 -1.80 -21.39 -20.88
N PHE A 341 -1.83 -21.61 -19.58
CA PHE A 341 -1.93 -22.96 -19.02
C PHE A 341 -3.06 -23.07 -18.02
N ASP A 342 -3.61 -24.31 -17.93
CA ASP A 342 -4.64 -24.68 -16.97
C ASP A 342 -4.05 -25.64 -15.95
N LEU A 343 -4.23 -25.35 -14.67
CA LEU A 343 -3.83 -26.22 -13.57
C LEU A 343 -4.78 -26.10 -12.38
N LEU A 344 -5.58 -27.14 -12.12
CA LEU A 344 -6.56 -27.19 -11.02
C LEU A 344 -7.50 -25.97 -11.05
N PHE A 345 -7.23 -24.97 -10.19
CA PHE A 345 -8.01 -23.74 -10.06
C PHE A 345 -7.44 -22.57 -10.87
N TRP A 346 -6.48 -22.83 -11.76
CA TRP A 346 -5.88 -21.85 -12.65
C TRP A 346 -6.36 -22.10 -14.04
N LYS A 347 -6.91 -21.09 -14.67
CA LYS A 347 -7.41 -21.18 -16.04
C LYS A 347 -6.95 -19.97 -16.85
N ASP A 348 -6.43 -20.26 -18.04
CA ASP A 348 -5.94 -19.28 -19.02
C ASP A 348 -4.86 -18.34 -18.43
N VAL A 349 -4.00 -18.87 -17.55
CA VAL A 349 -2.97 -18.08 -16.88
C VAL A 349 -1.67 -18.09 -17.68
N THR A 350 -1.18 -16.92 -18.02
CA THR A 350 0.18 -16.71 -18.53
C THR A 350 1.06 -16.07 -17.48
N THR A 351 2.37 -16.28 -17.57
CA THR A 351 3.34 -15.78 -16.59
C THR A 351 4.57 -15.17 -17.25
N SER A 352 5.17 -14.19 -16.56
CA SER A 352 6.51 -13.69 -16.83
C SER A 352 7.33 -13.78 -15.55
N LYS A 353 8.58 -14.24 -15.65
CA LYS A 353 9.49 -14.43 -14.52
C LYS A 353 10.58 -13.39 -14.58
N GLN A 354 10.78 -12.68 -13.45
CA GLN A 354 11.77 -11.61 -13.35
C GLN A 354 12.64 -11.78 -12.09
N ILE A 355 13.93 -11.42 -12.21
CA ILE A 355 14.79 -11.15 -11.06
C ILE A 355 15.03 -9.65 -11.02
N ALA A 356 14.83 -9.05 -9.84
CA ALA A 356 15.05 -7.64 -9.61
C ALA A 356 16.29 -7.44 -8.72
N LEU A 357 17.17 -6.51 -9.09
CA LEU A 357 18.22 -5.97 -8.24
C LEU A 357 17.88 -4.52 -7.96
N PHE A 358 17.89 -4.11 -6.70
CA PHE A 358 17.47 -2.76 -6.37
C PHE A 358 18.38 -2.05 -5.37
N ALA A 359 18.40 -0.73 -5.49
CA ALA A 359 19.04 0.19 -4.57
C ALA A 359 18.10 1.36 -4.28
N GLU A 360 18.01 1.73 -3.01
CA GLU A 360 17.06 2.70 -2.51
C GLU A 360 17.74 3.66 -1.53
N VAL A 361 17.30 4.91 -1.53
CA VAL A 361 17.67 5.90 -0.53
C VAL A 361 16.44 6.73 -0.18
N GLY A 362 16.25 7.01 1.09
CA GLY A 362 15.11 7.79 1.56
C GLY A 362 15.43 8.61 2.80
N THR A 363 14.62 9.63 3.00
CA THR A 363 14.73 10.60 4.08
C THR A 363 13.38 11.08 4.54
N VAL A 364 13.24 11.36 5.84
CA VAL A 364 12.10 12.08 6.42
C VAL A 364 12.60 13.24 7.28
N ALA A 365 11.78 14.28 7.40
CA ALA A 365 12.05 15.42 8.29
C ALA A 365 10.75 16.09 8.72
N GLU A 366 10.74 16.80 9.85
CA GLU A 366 9.58 17.58 10.28
C GLU A 366 9.40 18.88 9.47
N THR A 367 10.44 19.35 8.83
CA THR A 367 10.40 20.56 8.00
C THR A 367 11.08 20.31 6.64
N SER A 368 10.53 20.87 5.57
CA SER A 368 11.00 20.67 4.19
C SER A 368 12.46 21.12 3.98
N GLY A 369 12.93 22.10 4.74
CA GLY A 369 14.32 22.61 4.64
C GLY A 369 15.37 21.64 5.20
N ARG A 370 14.97 20.58 5.90
CA ARG A 370 15.85 19.56 6.48
C ARG A 370 15.84 18.23 5.74
N ILE A 371 15.07 18.12 4.67
CA ILE A 371 15.06 16.95 3.78
C ILE A 371 16.48 16.76 3.22
N TRP A 372 17.00 15.53 3.30
CA TRP A 372 18.36 15.12 2.93
C TRP A 372 19.49 15.52 3.89
N ASP A 373 19.21 16.14 5.04
CA ASP A 373 20.22 16.31 6.09
C ASP A 373 20.68 14.93 6.60
N GLU A 374 19.73 14.00 6.73
CA GLU A 374 19.96 12.61 7.10
C GLU A 374 19.18 11.69 6.15
N TYR A 375 19.73 10.52 5.84
CA TYR A 375 19.10 9.54 4.96
C TYR A 375 19.47 8.11 5.36
N ARG A 376 18.71 7.14 4.86
CA ARG A 376 19.01 5.69 4.96
C ARG A 376 19.00 5.08 3.57
N THR A 377 19.69 3.94 3.46
CA THR A 377 19.81 3.20 2.21
C THR A 377 19.32 1.77 2.37
N SER A 378 18.88 1.18 1.28
CA SER A 378 18.48 -0.22 1.18
C SER A 378 18.99 -0.81 -0.13
N LEU A 379 19.57 -2.00 -0.09
CA LEU A 379 20.02 -2.75 -1.25
C LEU A 379 19.38 -4.14 -1.21
N GLY A 380 18.98 -4.68 -2.35
CA GLY A 380 18.38 -6.01 -2.31
C GLY A 380 18.22 -6.68 -3.65
N VAL A 381 17.71 -7.89 -3.55
CA VAL A 381 17.35 -8.75 -4.67
C VAL A 381 15.95 -9.28 -4.48
N GLY A 382 15.20 -9.43 -5.56
CA GLY A 382 13.86 -9.99 -5.51
C GLY A 382 13.54 -10.86 -6.71
N PHE A 383 12.64 -11.81 -6.49
CA PHE A 383 12.00 -12.60 -7.54
C PHE A 383 10.59 -12.04 -7.79
N ARG A 384 10.18 -12.05 -9.04
CA ARG A 384 8.86 -11.60 -9.49
C ARG A 384 8.22 -12.66 -10.35
N LEU A 385 6.94 -12.95 -10.12
CA LEU A 385 6.07 -13.70 -11.01
C LEU A 385 4.92 -12.79 -11.42
N VAL A 386 4.92 -12.36 -12.67
CA VAL A 386 3.88 -11.50 -13.24
C VAL A 386 2.86 -12.37 -13.95
N THR A 387 1.58 -12.20 -13.65
CA THR A 387 0.48 -12.97 -14.25
C THR A 387 -0.34 -12.13 -15.23
N ALA A 388 -1.26 -12.76 -15.93
CA ALA A 388 -2.07 -12.19 -17.01
C ALA A 388 -2.78 -10.87 -16.67
N SER A 389 -3.22 -10.68 -15.45
CA SER A 389 -3.90 -9.45 -15.00
C SER A 389 -2.95 -8.35 -14.51
N GLY A 390 -1.64 -8.52 -14.69
CA GLY A 390 -0.66 -7.61 -14.09
C GLY A 390 -0.50 -7.79 -12.59
N SER A 391 -1.09 -8.83 -12.00
CA SER A 391 -0.82 -9.25 -10.63
C SER A 391 0.63 -9.75 -10.56
N VAL A 392 1.40 -9.16 -9.68
CA VAL A 392 2.80 -9.50 -9.46
C VAL A 392 2.93 -10.12 -8.09
N TYR A 393 3.42 -11.36 -8.04
CA TYR A 393 3.83 -11.99 -6.79
C TYR A 393 5.33 -11.78 -6.65
N ARG A 394 5.76 -11.26 -5.53
CA ARG A 394 7.18 -10.95 -5.28
C ARG A 394 7.69 -11.51 -3.98
N ALA A 395 8.98 -11.85 -3.99
CA ALA A 395 9.76 -12.16 -2.81
C ALA A 395 11.03 -11.33 -2.86
N ASP A 396 11.23 -10.43 -1.91
CA ASP A 396 12.38 -9.54 -1.80
C ASP A 396 13.19 -9.86 -0.56
N ILE A 397 14.51 -9.78 -0.68
CA ILE A 397 15.43 -9.74 0.45
C ILE A 397 16.21 -8.44 0.32
N ALA A 398 16.12 -7.60 1.33
CA ALA A 398 16.76 -6.30 1.36
C ALA A 398 17.68 -6.17 2.58
N TYR A 399 18.78 -5.43 2.42
CA TYR A 399 19.77 -5.17 3.44
C TYR A 399 20.00 -3.67 3.59
N GLY A 400 20.08 -3.19 4.82
CA GLY A 400 20.37 -1.80 5.19
C GLY A 400 21.11 -1.70 6.52
N ASP A 401 21.26 -0.49 7.04
CA ASP A 401 22.05 -0.23 8.26
C ASP A 401 21.48 -0.90 9.51
N GLU A 402 20.19 -1.24 9.53
CA GLU A 402 19.53 -1.88 10.66
C GLU A 402 19.47 -3.40 10.56
N GLY A 403 19.92 -3.97 9.45
CA GLY A 403 19.92 -5.41 9.21
C GLY A 403 19.29 -5.78 7.87
N SER A 404 18.65 -6.92 7.82
CA SER A 404 17.99 -7.43 6.62
C SER A 404 16.53 -7.74 6.89
N GLU A 405 15.68 -7.42 5.91
CA GLU A 405 14.27 -7.75 5.90
C GLU A 405 13.94 -8.64 4.70
N THR A 406 12.97 -9.52 4.90
CA THR A 406 12.42 -10.37 3.84
C THR A 406 10.95 -10.04 3.69
N ALA A 407 10.55 -9.68 2.46
CA ALA A 407 9.16 -9.40 2.13
C ALA A 407 8.66 -10.40 1.09
N VAL A 408 7.51 -11.02 1.33
CA VAL A 408 6.79 -11.83 0.36
C VAL A 408 5.39 -11.26 0.25
N PHE A 409 5.09 -10.72 -0.91
CA PHE A 409 3.84 -9.97 -1.10
C PHE A 409 3.43 -9.96 -2.58
N PHE A 410 2.45 -9.13 -2.93
CA PHE A 410 1.99 -8.94 -4.30
C PHE A 410 2.09 -7.47 -4.72
N PHE A 411 1.96 -7.21 -6.02
CA PHE A 411 2.19 -5.94 -6.72
C PHE A 411 3.67 -5.54 -6.86
N TYR A 412 3.94 -4.71 -7.84
CA TYR A 412 5.22 -4.01 -7.94
C TYR A 412 5.37 -3.04 -6.76
N PRO A 413 6.60 -2.86 -6.23
CA PRO A 413 6.83 -1.89 -5.15
C PRO A 413 6.53 -0.46 -5.59
N TRP A 414 6.73 -0.18 -6.87
CA TRP A 414 6.49 1.14 -7.45
C TRP A 414 5.57 1.00 -8.67
N LYS A 415 4.48 1.80 -8.68
CA LYS A 415 3.46 1.83 -9.74
C LYS A 415 3.26 3.24 -10.27
#